data_172100a9889def903edcd854b02a9d29
#
_entry.id   172100a9889def903edcd854b02a9d29
#
_cell.length_a   1.000
_cell.length_b   1.000
_cell.length_c   1.000
_cell.angle_alpha   90.00
_cell.angle_beta   90.00
_cell.angle_gamma   90.00
#
_symmetry.space_group_name_H-M   'P 1'
#
loop_
_entity.id
_entity.type
_entity.pdbx_description
1 polymer ?
#
loop_
_entity_poly.entity_id
_entity_poly.type
_entity_poly.pdbx_seq_one_letter_code
_entity_poly.pdbx_strand_id
1 'polypeptide(L)'
;MIDDRAARAWAILFARAVVGLIFFMAGVWKVFQLGPIGHVQRYFLPFQHTFLPTWSLWAVGFAIPFVELIAGGLVIVGFQTRPALLSLGIILVIVTFGHLLDKPLYALHEHVIPRLALVLLVLLLPREWDRFAIDAIFRRSTPSDRSSPN
;
A
#
# COMPACT_ATOMS: atom_id res chain seq x y z
N MET A 1 -11.65 -16.31 -27.15
CA MET A 1 -11.52 -16.75 -25.74
C MET A 1 -10.22 -16.18 -25.18
N ILE A 2 -10.25 -15.50 -24.02
CA ILE A 2 -9.02 -15.02 -23.34
C ILE A 2 -8.35 -16.25 -22.75
N ASP A 3 -7.07 -16.48 -23.07
CA ASP A 3 -6.26 -17.54 -22.47
C ASP A 3 -6.16 -17.33 -20.94
N ASP A 4 -6.16 -18.42 -20.16
CA ASP A 4 -6.09 -18.38 -18.69
C ASP A 4 -4.88 -17.59 -18.17
N ARG A 5 -3.78 -17.62 -18.90
CA ARG A 5 -2.59 -16.83 -18.56
C ARG A 5 -2.82 -15.33 -18.72
N ALA A 6 -3.53 -14.94 -19.78
CA ALA A 6 -3.89 -13.54 -20.00
C ALA A 6 -4.92 -13.08 -18.95
N ALA A 7 -5.93 -13.91 -18.65
CA ALA A 7 -6.93 -13.61 -17.63
C ALA A 7 -6.29 -13.34 -16.26
N ARG A 8 -5.33 -14.18 -15.84
CA ARG A 8 -4.58 -14.00 -14.58
C ARG A 8 -3.77 -12.69 -14.58
N ALA A 9 -3.10 -12.36 -15.69
CA ALA A 9 -2.32 -11.11 -15.79
C ALA A 9 -3.22 -9.87 -15.66
N TRP A 10 -4.39 -9.87 -16.30
CA TRP A 10 -5.36 -8.78 -16.17
C TRP A 10 -5.95 -8.69 -14.78
N ALA A 11 -6.27 -9.81 -14.13
CA ALA A 11 -6.79 -9.81 -12.76
C ALA A 11 -5.80 -9.17 -11.78
N ILE A 12 -4.51 -9.50 -11.89
CA ILE A 12 -3.46 -8.88 -11.07
C ILE A 12 -3.32 -7.39 -11.38
N LEU A 13 -3.33 -7.01 -12.66
CA LEU A 13 -3.25 -5.60 -13.05
C LEU A 13 -4.39 -4.79 -12.42
N PHE A 14 -5.63 -5.29 -12.50
CA PHE A 14 -6.79 -4.60 -11.92
C PHE A 14 -6.72 -4.53 -10.40
N ALA A 15 -6.40 -5.64 -9.73
CA ALA A 15 -6.27 -5.64 -8.26
C ALA A 15 -5.18 -4.67 -7.81
N ARG A 16 -4.03 -4.66 -8.47
CA ARG A 16 -2.91 -3.77 -8.21
C ARG A 16 -3.25 -2.30 -8.49
N ALA A 17 -3.90 -2.02 -9.62
CA ALA A 17 -4.34 -0.68 -9.97
C ALA A 17 -5.35 -0.13 -8.94
N VAL A 18 -6.33 -0.93 -8.55
CA VAL A 18 -7.36 -0.51 -7.57
C VAL A 18 -6.72 -0.23 -6.21
N VAL A 19 -5.92 -1.16 -5.66
CA VAL A 19 -5.29 -0.92 -4.36
C VAL A 19 -4.33 0.26 -4.41
N GLY A 20 -3.52 0.37 -5.47
CA GLY A 20 -2.61 1.49 -5.65
C GLY A 20 -3.34 2.82 -5.74
N LEU A 21 -4.42 2.92 -6.52
CA LEU A 21 -5.23 4.13 -6.65
C LEU A 21 -5.88 4.55 -5.32
N ILE A 22 -6.41 3.62 -4.53
CA ILE A 22 -7.02 3.92 -3.23
C ILE A 22 -6.01 4.65 -2.32
N PHE A 23 -4.78 4.13 -2.20
CA PHE A 23 -3.77 4.74 -1.35
C PHE A 23 -3.14 5.98 -1.98
N PHE A 24 -2.86 5.96 -3.28
CA PHE A 24 -2.30 7.09 -3.99
C PHE A 24 -3.19 8.33 -3.87
N MET A 25 -4.49 8.19 -4.17
CA MET A 25 -5.45 9.31 -4.06
C MET A 25 -5.65 9.78 -2.64
N ALA A 26 -5.62 8.86 -1.64
CA ALA A 26 -5.64 9.25 -0.24
C ALA A 26 -4.38 10.06 0.13
N GLY A 27 -3.20 9.64 -0.35
CA GLY A 27 -1.94 10.37 -0.17
C GLY A 27 -1.96 11.74 -0.86
N VAL A 28 -2.43 11.83 -2.11
CA VAL A 28 -2.60 13.10 -2.84
C VAL A 28 -3.46 14.07 -2.03
N TRP A 29 -4.62 13.63 -1.57
CA TRP A 29 -5.53 14.48 -0.80
C TRP A 29 -4.89 14.95 0.51
N LYS A 30 -4.22 14.06 1.25
CA LYS A 30 -3.58 14.37 2.53
C LYS A 30 -2.37 15.30 2.38
N VAL A 31 -1.60 15.16 1.29
CA VAL A 31 -0.40 15.99 1.04
C VAL A 31 -0.77 17.36 0.50
N PHE A 32 -1.62 17.43 -0.52
CA PHE A 32 -1.83 18.66 -1.29
C PHE A 32 -3.08 19.46 -0.88
N GLN A 33 -4.12 18.81 -0.36
CA GLN A 33 -5.36 19.52 0.02
C GLN A 33 -5.42 19.76 1.53
N LEU A 34 -5.20 18.73 2.35
CA LEU A 34 -5.23 18.86 3.80
C LEU A 34 -3.92 19.44 4.36
N GLY A 35 -2.81 19.15 3.73
CA GLY A 35 -1.46 19.37 4.20
C GLY A 35 -1.01 18.37 5.27
N PRO A 36 0.29 17.97 5.29
CA PRO A 36 0.79 16.99 6.25
C PRO A 36 0.62 17.43 7.71
N ILE A 37 0.81 18.71 8.01
CA ILE A 37 0.59 19.27 9.34
C ILE A 37 -0.89 19.22 9.72
N GLY A 38 -1.79 19.60 8.81
CA GLY A 38 -3.23 19.51 9.00
C GLY A 38 -3.70 18.07 9.24
N HIS A 39 -3.07 17.11 8.56
CA HIS A 39 -3.31 15.68 8.79
C HIS A 39 -2.95 15.25 10.22
N VAL A 40 -1.77 15.67 10.74
CA VAL A 40 -1.39 15.40 12.13
C VAL A 40 -2.38 16.01 13.11
N GLN A 41 -2.68 17.30 12.93
CA GLN A 41 -3.55 18.04 13.84
C GLN A 41 -4.96 17.45 13.90
N ARG A 42 -5.49 17.03 12.76
CA ARG A 42 -6.87 16.53 12.66
C ARG A 42 -7.03 15.08 13.09
N TYR A 43 -6.07 14.21 12.78
CA TYR A 43 -6.22 12.77 12.94
C TYR A 43 -5.30 12.13 13.98
N PHE A 44 -4.24 12.80 14.44
CA PHE A 44 -3.28 12.24 15.38
C PHE A 44 -3.24 12.98 16.72
N LEU A 45 -3.25 14.30 16.73
CA LEU A 45 -3.24 15.06 17.98
C LEU A 45 -4.44 14.81 18.90
N PRO A 46 -5.64 14.43 18.44
CA PRO A 46 -6.70 14.01 19.35
C PRO A 46 -6.31 12.86 20.28
N PHE A 47 -5.29 12.04 19.91
CA PHE A 47 -4.78 10.94 20.74
C PHE A 47 -3.72 11.36 21.77
N GLN A 48 -3.36 12.63 21.88
CA GLN A 48 -2.35 13.11 22.85
C GLN A 48 -2.72 12.87 24.33
N HIS A 49 -3.99 12.59 24.61
CA HIS A 49 -4.47 12.21 25.97
C HIS A 49 -4.30 10.72 26.26
N THR A 50 -3.85 9.92 25.31
CA THR A 50 -3.54 8.50 25.49
C THR A 50 -2.12 8.33 26.03
N PHE A 51 -1.70 7.07 26.22
CA PHE A 51 -0.32 6.75 26.64
C PHE A 51 0.73 6.98 25.53
N LEU A 52 0.31 7.37 24.32
CA LEU A 52 1.22 7.56 23.18
C LEU A 52 2.02 8.86 23.32
N PRO A 53 3.34 8.83 23.18
CA PRO A 53 4.16 10.03 23.21
C PRO A 53 3.79 10.99 22.07
N THR A 54 3.66 12.27 22.35
CA THR A 54 3.28 13.29 21.34
C THR A 54 4.22 13.30 20.14
N TRP A 55 5.53 13.07 20.33
CA TRP A 55 6.47 13.02 19.22
C TRP A 55 6.17 11.87 18.24
N SER A 56 5.68 10.72 18.74
CA SER A 56 5.31 9.60 17.88
C SER A 56 4.06 9.89 17.04
N LEU A 57 3.10 10.61 17.61
CA LEU A 57 1.90 11.08 16.90
C LEU A 57 2.30 12.01 15.75
N TRP A 58 3.24 12.94 15.99
CA TRP A 58 3.76 13.81 14.94
C TRP A 58 4.53 13.05 13.88
N ALA A 59 5.45 12.17 14.28
CA ALA A 59 6.28 11.41 13.34
C ALA A 59 5.42 10.52 12.43
N VAL A 60 4.52 9.74 13.01
CA VAL A 60 3.65 8.81 12.26
C VAL A 60 2.63 9.56 11.42
N GLY A 61 1.95 10.55 12.03
CA GLY A 61 0.93 11.33 11.33
C GLY A 61 1.47 12.15 10.16
N PHE A 62 2.72 12.63 10.26
CA PHE A 62 3.39 13.33 9.17
C PHE A 62 3.88 12.38 8.08
N ALA A 63 4.38 11.19 8.43
CA ALA A 63 4.93 10.23 7.47
C ALA A 63 3.86 9.52 6.63
N ILE A 64 2.71 9.19 7.20
CA ILE A 64 1.65 8.41 6.54
C ILE A 64 1.24 8.97 5.17
N PRO A 65 0.92 10.27 5.01
CA PRO A 65 0.54 10.84 3.72
C PRO A 65 1.55 10.59 2.61
N PHE A 66 2.84 10.73 2.91
CA PHE A 66 3.91 10.52 1.94
C PHE A 66 4.10 9.05 1.59
N VAL A 67 4.02 8.17 2.58
CA VAL A 67 4.11 6.72 2.33
C VAL A 67 2.95 6.24 1.49
N GLU A 68 1.71 6.68 1.77
CA GLU A 68 0.54 6.37 0.95
C GLU A 68 0.70 6.87 -0.49
N LEU A 69 1.19 8.09 -0.67
CA LEU A 69 1.42 8.69 -1.98
C LEU A 69 2.47 7.91 -2.77
N ILE A 70 3.64 7.70 -2.19
CA ILE A 70 4.77 7.06 -2.87
C ILE A 70 4.48 5.58 -3.11
N ALA A 71 4.11 4.84 -2.06
CA ALA A 71 3.86 3.41 -2.17
C ALA A 71 2.65 3.11 -3.05
N GLY A 72 1.58 3.91 -2.97
CA GLY A 72 0.44 3.79 -3.87
C GLY A 72 0.84 3.97 -5.34
N GLY A 73 1.65 4.99 -5.64
CA GLY A 73 2.20 5.21 -6.98
C GLY A 73 3.07 4.06 -7.46
N LEU A 74 3.97 3.55 -6.62
CA LEU A 74 4.82 2.39 -6.93
C LEU A 74 3.99 1.13 -7.24
N VAL A 75 2.91 0.91 -6.49
CA VAL A 75 1.99 -0.21 -6.73
C VAL A 75 1.26 -0.05 -8.06
N ILE A 76 0.80 1.15 -8.42
CA ILE A 76 0.13 1.39 -9.72
C ILE A 76 1.05 1.02 -10.88
N VAL A 77 2.29 1.53 -10.87
CA VAL A 77 3.23 1.28 -11.97
C VAL A 77 3.85 -0.12 -11.92
N GLY A 78 3.75 -0.82 -10.78
CA GLY A 78 4.32 -2.16 -10.59
C GLY A 78 5.82 -2.17 -10.42
N PHE A 79 6.35 -1.13 -9.78
CA PHE A 79 7.77 -1.04 -9.42
C PHE A 79 7.94 -1.27 -7.92
N GLN A 80 8.83 -2.19 -7.56
CA GLN A 80 9.02 -2.62 -6.16
C GLN A 80 7.68 -2.92 -5.44
N THR A 81 6.78 -3.59 -6.12
CA THR A 81 5.40 -3.80 -5.67
C THR A 81 5.30 -4.41 -4.28
N ARG A 82 6.13 -5.41 -3.95
CA ARG A 82 6.07 -6.08 -2.64
C ARG A 82 6.47 -5.19 -1.47
N PRO A 83 7.63 -4.50 -1.46
CA PRO A 83 7.96 -3.58 -0.37
C PRO A 83 6.96 -2.43 -0.27
N ALA A 84 6.43 -1.93 -1.39
CA ALA A 84 5.38 -0.92 -1.38
C ALA A 84 4.10 -1.43 -0.70
N LEU A 85 3.62 -2.62 -1.04
CA LEU A 85 2.46 -3.23 -0.39
C LEU A 85 2.69 -3.53 1.09
N LEU A 86 3.89 -3.95 1.48
CA LEU A 86 4.23 -4.16 2.89
C LEU A 86 4.16 -2.87 3.68
N SER A 87 4.68 -1.76 3.15
CA SER A 87 4.58 -0.45 3.82
C SER A 87 3.13 0.02 3.95
N LEU A 88 2.28 -0.19 2.93
CA LEU A 88 0.86 0.09 3.02
C LEU A 88 0.14 -0.80 4.05
N GLY A 89 0.50 -2.07 4.14
CA GLY A 89 0.00 -2.99 5.15
C GLY A 89 0.37 -2.55 6.58
N ILE A 90 1.61 -2.08 6.80
CA ILE A 90 2.04 -1.52 8.08
C ILE A 90 1.20 -0.28 8.44
N ILE A 91 0.94 0.61 7.48
CA ILE A 91 0.07 1.79 7.70
C ILE A 91 -1.33 1.34 8.13
N LEU A 92 -1.92 0.33 7.48
CA LEU A 92 -3.23 -0.18 7.87
C LEU A 92 -3.25 -0.69 9.31
N VAL A 93 -2.18 -1.37 9.77
CA VAL A 93 -2.06 -1.81 11.16
C VAL A 93 -1.99 -0.62 12.10
N ILE A 94 -1.17 0.39 11.80
CA ILE A 94 -1.03 1.60 12.62
C ILE A 94 -2.37 2.34 12.71
N VAL A 95 -3.04 2.56 11.60
CA VAL A 95 -4.34 3.25 11.55
C VAL A 95 -5.41 2.46 12.29
N THR A 96 -5.44 1.13 12.13
CA THR A 96 -6.35 0.26 12.88
C THR A 96 -6.13 0.38 14.38
N PHE A 97 -4.87 0.30 14.82
CA PHE A 97 -4.51 0.44 16.23
C PHE A 97 -4.98 1.79 16.79
N GLY A 98 -4.71 2.90 16.08
CA GLY A 98 -5.17 4.22 16.50
C GLY A 98 -6.70 4.30 16.67
N HIS A 99 -7.46 3.82 15.68
CA HIS A 99 -8.93 3.83 15.76
C HIS A 99 -9.47 2.98 16.91
N LEU A 100 -8.86 1.83 17.19
CA LEU A 100 -9.27 0.95 18.29
C LEU A 100 -8.94 1.54 19.67
N LEU A 101 -7.96 2.43 19.77
CA LEU A 101 -7.69 3.17 21.02
C LEU A 101 -8.79 4.17 21.37
N ASP A 102 -9.39 4.80 20.36
CA ASP A 102 -10.47 5.78 20.56
C ASP A 102 -11.84 5.08 20.62
N LYS A 103 -12.09 4.15 19.71
CA LYS A 103 -13.36 3.43 19.58
C LYS A 103 -13.11 1.94 19.41
N PRO A 104 -13.11 1.14 20.51
CA PRO A 104 -12.85 -0.30 20.45
C PRO A 104 -13.76 -1.10 19.50
N LEU A 105 -14.98 -0.59 19.22
CA LEU A 105 -15.93 -1.18 18.29
C LEU A 105 -16.01 -0.41 16.95
N TYR A 106 -14.91 0.20 16.52
CA TYR A 106 -14.84 0.91 15.24
C TYR A 106 -15.22 0.00 14.08
N ALA A 107 -16.01 0.54 13.14
CA ALA A 107 -16.48 -0.18 11.95
C ALA A 107 -15.33 -0.43 10.94
N LEU A 108 -14.47 -1.39 11.23
CA LEU A 108 -13.31 -1.74 10.39
C LEU A 108 -13.70 -2.26 9.01
N HIS A 109 -14.91 -2.82 8.89
CA HIS A 109 -15.39 -3.46 7.66
C HIS A 109 -15.52 -2.49 6.48
N GLU A 110 -15.80 -1.22 6.74
CA GLU A 110 -15.98 -0.24 5.66
C GLU A 110 -14.67 0.27 5.06
N HIS A 111 -13.62 0.40 5.87
CA HIS A 111 -12.40 1.09 5.45
C HIS A 111 -11.14 0.24 5.49
N VAL A 112 -10.96 -0.58 6.52
CA VAL A 112 -9.72 -1.33 6.74
C VAL A 112 -9.73 -2.68 6.05
N ILE A 113 -10.78 -3.47 6.28
CA ILE A 113 -10.86 -4.85 5.77
C ILE A 113 -10.77 -4.93 4.25
N PRO A 114 -11.52 -4.13 3.45
CA PRO A 114 -11.42 -4.21 2.00
C PRO A 114 -10.02 -3.84 1.47
N ARG A 115 -9.39 -2.84 2.06
CA ARG A 115 -8.03 -2.42 1.67
C ARG A 115 -7.00 -3.48 2.03
N LEU A 116 -7.10 -4.05 3.23
CA LEU A 116 -6.22 -5.13 3.67
C LEU A 116 -6.38 -6.37 2.79
N ALA A 117 -7.62 -6.75 2.46
CA ALA A 117 -7.88 -7.88 1.57
C ALA A 117 -7.24 -7.70 0.20
N LEU A 118 -7.32 -6.49 -0.39
CA LEU A 118 -6.66 -6.19 -1.66
C LEU A 118 -5.14 -6.20 -1.56
N VAL A 119 -4.57 -5.65 -0.49
CA VAL A 119 -3.12 -5.69 -0.24
C VAL A 119 -2.64 -7.14 -0.14
N LEU A 120 -3.32 -7.97 0.66
CA LEU A 120 -2.98 -9.39 0.82
C LEU A 120 -3.17 -10.16 -0.47
N LEU A 121 -4.24 -9.93 -1.21
CA LEU A 121 -4.48 -10.55 -2.51
C LEU A 121 -3.28 -10.34 -3.44
N VAL A 122 -2.85 -9.09 -3.63
CA VAL A 122 -1.73 -8.79 -4.54
C VAL A 122 -0.40 -9.33 -4.01
N LEU A 123 -0.18 -9.34 -2.68
CA LEU A 123 1.03 -9.90 -2.05
C LEU A 123 1.14 -11.43 -2.24
N LEU A 124 0.01 -12.14 -2.17
CA LEU A 124 -0.04 -13.61 -2.25
C LEU A 124 0.02 -14.13 -3.69
N LEU A 125 -0.35 -13.30 -4.67
CA LEU A 125 -0.32 -13.72 -6.07
C LEU A 125 1.12 -13.94 -6.58
N PRO A 126 1.35 -14.96 -7.41
CA PRO A 126 2.67 -15.24 -7.99
C PRO A 126 3.17 -14.08 -8.87
N ARG A 127 4.42 -13.68 -8.67
CA ARG A 127 5.03 -12.57 -9.43
C ARG A 127 5.10 -12.82 -10.94
N GLU A 128 5.22 -14.05 -11.35
CA GLU A 128 5.27 -14.45 -12.76
C GLU A 128 3.97 -14.15 -13.51
N TRP A 129 2.86 -14.00 -12.79
CA TRP A 129 1.56 -13.64 -13.39
C TRP A 129 1.45 -12.13 -13.64
N ASP A 130 2.22 -11.30 -12.94
CA ASP A 130 2.21 -9.84 -13.09
C ASP A 130 3.10 -9.42 -14.28
N ARG A 131 2.58 -9.63 -15.48
CA ARG A 131 3.28 -9.38 -16.75
C ARG A 131 3.34 -7.89 -17.11
N PHE A 132 2.46 -7.08 -16.56
CA PHE A 132 2.32 -5.65 -16.81
C PHE A 132 3.08 -4.78 -15.79
N ALA A 133 3.76 -5.38 -14.83
CA ALA A 133 4.58 -4.64 -13.87
C ALA A 133 5.91 -4.19 -14.50
N ILE A 134 6.40 -3.02 -14.11
CA ILE A 134 7.77 -2.58 -14.45
C ILE A 134 8.80 -3.60 -13.96
N ASP A 135 8.60 -4.17 -12.79
CA ASP A 135 9.43 -5.26 -12.25
C ASP A 135 9.55 -6.48 -13.20
N ALA A 136 8.54 -6.72 -14.04
CA ALA A 136 8.57 -7.80 -15.03
C ALA A 136 9.54 -7.51 -16.20
N ILE A 137 9.70 -6.25 -16.56
CA ILE A 137 10.64 -5.82 -17.60
C ILE A 137 12.07 -6.06 -17.13
N PHE A 138 12.40 -5.64 -15.91
CA PHE A 138 13.73 -5.85 -15.33
C PHE A 138 14.08 -7.34 -15.17
N ARG A 139 13.13 -8.19 -14.78
CA ARG A 139 13.36 -9.65 -14.69
C ARG A 139 13.69 -10.29 -16.03
N ARG A 140 13.15 -9.76 -17.14
CA ARG A 140 13.44 -10.27 -18.49
C ARG A 140 14.81 -9.83 -19.02
N SER A 141 15.33 -8.71 -18.51
CA SER A 141 16.58 -8.12 -18.94
C SER A 141 17.81 -8.73 -18.25
N THR A 142 17.63 -9.53 -17.19
CA THR A 142 18.73 -10.23 -16.54
C THR A 142 18.95 -11.57 -17.25
N PRO A 143 20.04 -11.75 -18.06
CA PRO A 143 20.36 -13.04 -18.65
C PRO A 143 20.65 -14.03 -17.53
N SER A 144 19.93 -15.17 -17.51
CA SER A 144 20.35 -16.29 -16.67
C SER A 144 21.74 -16.69 -17.16
N ASP A 145 22.71 -16.61 -16.27
CA ASP A 145 24.05 -17.16 -16.48
C ASP A 145 23.93 -18.68 -16.70
N ARG A 146 23.66 -19.05 -17.96
CA ARG A 146 23.73 -20.42 -18.45
C ARG A 146 25.14 -20.64 -18.96
N SER A 147 26.08 -20.74 -18.07
CA SER A 147 27.41 -21.25 -18.38
C SER A 147 27.96 -22.05 -17.19
N SER A 148 27.61 -23.29 -17.09
CA SER A 148 28.58 -24.32 -16.73
C SER A 148 28.28 -25.59 -17.51
N PRO A 149 28.98 -25.85 -18.60
CA PRO A 149 29.16 -27.19 -19.11
C PRO A 149 30.30 -27.80 -18.31
N ASN A 150 29.99 -28.85 -17.54
CA ASN A 150 30.96 -29.92 -17.24
C ASN A 150 30.20 -31.22 -17.13
#